data_62cb76d71b10c9806194c3ba462112af
#
_entry.id   62cb76d71b10c9806194c3ba462112af
#
_cell.length_a   1.000
_cell.length_b   1.000
_cell.length_c   1.000
_cell.angle_alpha   90.00
_cell.angle_beta   90.00
_cell.angle_gamma   90.00
#
_symmetry.space_group_name_H-M   'P 1'
#
loop_
_entity.id
_entity.type
_entity.pdbx_description
1 polymer ?
#
loop_
_entity_poly.entity_id
_entity_poly.type
_entity_poly.pdbx_seq_one_letter_code
_entity_poly.pdbx_strand_id
1 'polypeptide(L)'
;MKIIINFIFITALISFLFPQVEANDYNGSKNTKLDEPINSSEKIAFLIPIKDQIGPPILDILRRGLKDAINQKADMVILDMDTPGGELGVTLEIMQEIIESFDRFEGPIITYINKEAISAGAYIAIATNEIAFAPFAQIGAVEAVSGGGSNIDSSMKRKINSYLKAKIRNYTKDFRYRSRVMAAMMDANETLLIEGKQPLAADGSFIQKSGELLTLTAEEAVKQYGSPPQPLLGFGIFNNV
;
A
#
# COMPACT_ATOMS: atom_id res chain seq x y z
N MET A 1 -5.49 15.60 -9.92
CA MET A 1 -6.74 16.31 -9.54
C MET A 1 -6.61 16.74 -8.08
N LYS A 2 -6.77 18.02 -7.77
CA LYS A 2 -6.65 18.56 -6.41
C LYS A 2 -7.95 18.31 -5.66
N ILE A 3 -7.90 17.63 -4.51
CA ILE A 3 -9.05 17.41 -3.63
C ILE A 3 -8.78 18.13 -2.31
N ILE A 4 -9.74 18.93 -1.86
CA ILE A 4 -9.71 19.57 -0.55
C ILE A 4 -10.51 18.69 0.40
N ILE A 5 -9.85 18.10 1.39
CA ILE A 5 -10.47 17.16 2.33
C ILE A 5 -10.79 17.87 3.63
N ASN A 6 -12.05 17.86 4.05
CA ASN A 6 -12.47 18.36 5.36
C ASN A 6 -12.17 17.35 6.48
N PHE A 7 -11.65 17.82 7.59
CA PHE A 7 -10.80 17.21 8.61
C PHE A 7 -11.38 16.10 9.50
N ILE A 8 -12.51 15.48 9.25
CA ILE A 8 -13.13 14.56 10.22
C ILE A 8 -12.45 13.16 10.27
N PHE A 9 -11.69 12.77 9.23
CA PHE A 9 -11.11 11.43 9.13
C PHE A 9 -9.59 11.33 9.43
N ILE A 10 -8.88 12.45 9.52
CA ILE A 10 -7.39 12.46 9.63
C ILE A 10 -6.90 12.29 11.07
N THR A 11 -7.70 12.56 12.09
CA THR A 11 -7.29 12.39 13.50
C THR A 11 -6.99 10.94 13.89
N ALA A 12 -7.57 9.96 13.21
CA ALA A 12 -7.28 8.55 13.43
C ALA A 12 -5.94 8.10 12.80
N LEU A 13 -5.48 8.78 11.75
CA LEU A 13 -4.27 8.42 11.02
C LEU A 13 -2.99 8.90 11.73
N ILE A 14 -3.06 10.07 12.38
CA ILE A 14 -1.88 10.70 13.04
C ILE A 14 -1.53 10.02 14.36
N SER A 15 -2.50 9.38 15.02
CA SER A 15 -2.27 8.72 16.32
C SER A 15 -1.36 7.49 16.25
N PHE A 16 -1.08 6.96 15.07
CA PHE A 16 -0.24 5.78 14.87
C PHE A 16 1.25 6.09 14.63
N LEU A 17 1.61 7.35 14.37
CA LEU A 17 2.97 7.76 14.00
C LEU A 17 3.82 8.29 15.17
N PHE A 18 3.25 8.46 16.38
CA PHE A 18 3.99 8.95 17.54
C PHE A 18 3.84 8.03 18.75
N PRO A 19 4.93 7.76 19.51
CA PRO A 19 4.83 6.96 20.75
C PRO A 19 3.97 7.66 21.79
N GLN A 20 3.06 6.91 22.40
CA GLN A 20 2.19 7.35 23.49
C GLN A 20 3.05 7.86 24.67
N VAL A 21 2.87 9.13 25.03
CA VAL A 21 3.33 9.67 26.32
C VAL A 21 2.24 9.36 27.35
N GLU A 22 2.62 8.66 28.43
CA GLU A 22 1.71 8.29 29.51
C GLU A 22 1.00 9.51 30.12
N ALA A 23 -0.33 9.43 30.19
CA ALA A 23 -1.16 10.42 30.87
C ALA A 23 -1.07 10.22 32.38
N ASN A 24 -0.52 11.19 33.07
CA ASN A 24 -0.60 11.29 34.54
C ASN A 24 -1.97 11.87 34.93
N ASP A 25 -2.65 11.19 35.83
CA ASP A 25 -3.89 11.61 36.46
C ASP A 25 -3.80 13.02 37.07
N TYR A 26 -4.64 13.93 36.60
CA TYR A 26 -4.95 15.14 37.37
C TYR A 26 -6.45 15.37 37.44
N ASN A 27 -6.99 15.13 38.65
CA ASN A 27 -8.36 15.43 39.05
C ASN A 27 -8.50 16.93 39.34
N GLY A 28 -9.35 17.64 38.63
CA GLY A 28 -9.56 19.07 38.92
C GLY A 28 -10.61 19.72 38.03
N SER A 29 -11.88 19.69 38.52
CA SER A 29 -12.99 20.49 37.98
C SER A 29 -12.64 21.95 37.75
N LYS A 30 -12.85 22.47 36.53
CA LYS A 30 -13.33 23.85 36.28
C LYS A 30 -13.83 23.98 34.83
N ASN A 31 -15.09 24.42 34.70
CA ASN A 31 -15.65 24.92 33.45
C ASN A 31 -14.77 26.01 32.84
N THR A 32 -14.20 25.75 31.67
CA THR A 32 -13.61 26.78 30.84
C THR A 32 -14.19 26.64 29.42
N LYS A 33 -14.81 27.70 28.95
CA LYS A 33 -15.30 27.87 27.58
C LYS A 33 -14.19 27.48 26.58
N LEU A 34 -14.47 26.49 25.76
CA LEU A 34 -13.68 26.18 24.57
C LEU A 34 -14.24 27.03 23.41
N ASP A 35 -13.79 28.29 23.33
CA ASP A 35 -13.89 29.14 22.15
C ASP A 35 -12.45 29.46 21.68
N GLU A 36 -11.69 28.43 21.33
CA GLU A 36 -10.55 28.64 20.43
C GLU A 36 -11.00 28.26 19.01
N PRO A 37 -10.82 29.14 18.02
CA PRO A 37 -11.06 28.75 16.63
C PRO A 37 -10.06 27.65 16.29
N ILE A 38 -10.57 26.46 15.99
CA ILE A 38 -9.78 25.41 15.34
C ILE A 38 -9.34 26.02 14.01
N ASN A 39 -8.11 26.49 13.97
CA ASN A 39 -7.48 26.93 12.73
C ASN A 39 -7.21 25.68 11.88
N SER A 40 -8.26 25.16 11.25
CA SER A 40 -8.16 24.07 10.29
C SER A 40 -7.56 24.64 9.01
N SER A 41 -6.24 24.69 8.94
CA SER A 41 -5.59 24.85 7.65
C SER A 41 -6.11 23.74 6.72
N GLU A 42 -6.72 24.13 5.61
CA GLU A 42 -7.19 23.17 4.62
C GLU A 42 -6.03 22.27 4.20
N LYS A 43 -6.23 20.95 4.32
CA LYS A 43 -5.24 19.96 3.88
C LYS A 43 -5.43 19.66 2.40
N ILE A 44 -4.31 19.58 1.67
CA ILE A 44 -4.29 19.33 0.24
C ILE A 44 -3.88 17.89 -0.02
N ALA A 45 -4.78 17.11 -0.60
CA ALA A 45 -4.45 15.79 -1.13
C ALA A 45 -4.41 15.81 -2.66
N PHE A 46 -3.39 15.16 -3.23
CA PHE A 46 -3.31 14.91 -4.66
C PHE A 46 -3.75 13.49 -4.97
N LEU A 47 -4.82 13.35 -5.77
CA LEU A 47 -5.28 12.07 -6.26
C LEU A 47 -4.68 11.78 -7.63
N ILE A 48 -3.90 10.70 -7.72
CA ILE A 48 -3.27 10.23 -8.96
C ILE A 48 -3.92 8.92 -9.36
N PRO A 49 -4.61 8.85 -10.52
CA PRO A 49 -5.23 7.61 -10.96
C PRO A 49 -4.18 6.63 -11.51
N ILE A 50 -4.20 5.41 -10.97
CA ILE A 50 -3.44 4.25 -11.46
C ILE A 50 -4.47 3.21 -11.92
N LYS A 51 -5.02 3.42 -13.10
CA LYS A 51 -6.14 2.63 -13.63
C LYS A 51 -5.77 1.96 -14.93
N ASP A 52 -6.51 0.89 -15.27
CA ASP A 52 -6.25 0.08 -16.45
C ASP A 52 -4.87 -0.61 -16.44
N GLN A 53 -4.39 -0.99 -17.61
CA GLN A 53 -3.13 -1.71 -17.76
C GLN A 53 -1.92 -0.79 -17.50
N ILE A 54 -0.99 -1.26 -16.66
CA ILE A 54 0.27 -0.55 -16.39
C ILE A 54 1.14 -0.52 -17.64
N GLY A 55 1.40 0.68 -18.12
CA GLY A 55 2.21 0.98 -19.28
C GLY A 55 2.75 2.41 -19.24
N PRO A 56 3.49 2.88 -20.27
CA PRO A 56 4.10 4.20 -20.30
C PRO A 56 3.16 5.37 -19.97
N PRO A 57 1.88 5.37 -20.40
CA PRO A 57 0.96 6.46 -20.04
C PRO A 57 0.73 6.59 -18.53
N ILE A 58 0.67 5.47 -17.79
CA ILE A 58 0.50 5.49 -16.32
C ILE A 58 1.75 6.08 -15.64
N LEU A 59 2.95 5.74 -16.11
CA LEU A 59 4.20 6.32 -15.62
C LEU A 59 4.22 7.84 -15.83
N ASP A 60 3.79 8.32 -16.99
CA ASP A 60 3.72 9.76 -17.28
C ASP A 60 2.70 10.49 -16.39
N ILE A 61 1.55 9.85 -16.12
CA ILE A 61 0.53 10.36 -15.19
C ILE A 61 1.11 10.47 -13.78
N LEU A 62 1.79 9.43 -13.30
CA LEU A 62 2.43 9.42 -11.98
C LEU A 62 3.49 10.52 -11.86
N ARG A 63 4.43 10.62 -12.82
CA ARG A 63 5.49 11.63 -12.82
C ARG A 63 4.95 13.06 -12.75
N ARG A 64 3.93 13.35 -13.57
CA ARG A 64 3.26 14.66 -13.53
C ARG A 64 2.54 14.89 -12.21
N GLY A 65 1.78 13.93 -11.73
CA GLY A 65 1.06 14.03 -10.47
C GLY A 65 1.97 14.25 -9.26
N LEU A 66 3.07 13.52 -9.16
CA LEU A 66 4.07 13.69 -8.10
C LEU A 66 4.75 15.08 -8.18
N LYS A 67 5.15 15.50 -9.38
CA LYS A 67 5.73 16.83 -9.59
C LYS A 67 4.78 17.94 -9.16
N ASP A 68 3.50 17.83 -9.52
CA ASP A 68 2.48 18.83 -9.18
C ASP A 68 2.19 18.84 -7.67
N ALA A 69 2.14 17.67 -7.02
CA ALA A 69 1.98 17.55 -5.57
C ALA A 69 3.14 18.22 -4.81
N ILE A 70 4.38 17.98 -5.23
CA ILE A 70 5.57 18.60 -4.65
C ILE A 70 5.53 20.12 -4.84
N ASN A 71 5.27 20.62 -6.05
CA ASN A 71 5.24 22.05 -6.37
C ASN A 71 4.15 22.80 -5.59
N GLN A 72 3.01 22.15 -5.35
CA GLN A 72 1.89 22.74 -4.62
C GLN A 72 1.93 22.47 -3.11
N LYS A 73 3.01 21.85 -2.63
CA LYS A 73 3.21 21.53 -1.21
C LYS A 73 2.00 20.75 -0.64
N ALA A 74 1.58 19.73 -1.35
CA ALA A 74 0.49 18.88 -0.90
C ALA A 74 0.83 18.21 0.44
N ASP A 75 -0.19 17.97 1.27
CA ASP A 75 -0.03 17.27 2.54
C ASP A 75 0.06 15.74 2.35
N MET A 76 -0.52 15.22 1.26
CA MET A 76 -0.46 13.81 0.91
C MET A 76 -0.69 13.56 -0.58
N VAL A 77 -0.24 12.41 -1.04
CA VAL A 77 -0.57 11.87 -2.36
C VAL A 77 -1.34 10.56 -2.16
N ILE A 78 -2.41 10.37 -2.94
CA ILE A 78 -3.19 9.15 -2.95
C ILE A 78 -3.15 8.57 -4.38
N LEU A 79 -2.65 7.35 -4.52
CA LEU A 79 -2.73 6.58 -5.75
C LEU A 79 -4.07 5.84 -5.75
N ASP A 80 -5.04 6.29 -6.56
CA ASP A 80 -6.34 5.63 -6.73
C ASP A 80 -6.17 4.45 -7.70
N MET A 81 -6.04 3.24 -7.16
CA MET A 81 -5.61 2.07 -7.89
C MET A 81 -6.77 1.13 -8.25
N ASP A 82 -6.87 0.80 -9.55
CA ASP A 82 -7.75 -0.22 -10.10
C ASP A 82 -7.10 -0.78 -11.37
N THR A 83 -6.26 -1.83 -11.23
CA THR A 83 -5.44 -2.34 -12.33
C THR A 83 -5.29 -3.86 -12.32
N PRO A 84 -5.45 -4.51 -13.47
CA PRO A 84 -5.16 -5.94 -13.63
C PRO A 84 -3.65 -6.24 -13.73
N GLY A 85 -2.79 -5.20 -13.76
CA GLY A 85 -1.36 -5.33 -13.95
C GLY A 85 -0.85 -4.74 -15.26
N GLY A 86 0.34 -5.15 -15.71
CA GLY A 86 0.93 -4.67 -16.96
C GLY A 86 2.43 -4.91 -17.08
N GLU A 87 3.14 -4.02 -17.75
CA GLU A 87 4.53 -4.19 -18.12
C GLU A 87 5.48 -4.12 -16.93
N LEU A 88 6.29 -5.17 -16.72
CA LEU A 88 7.23 -5.25 -15.60
C LEU A 88 8.27 -4.11 -15.64
N GLY A 89 8.79 -3.77 -16.83
CA GLY A 89 9.76 -2.67 -16.97
C GLY A 89 9.20 -1.35 -16.46
N VAL A 90 8.02 -0.97 -16.92
CA VAL A 90 7.31 0.24 -16.50
C VAL A 90 6.94 0.19 -15.01
N THR A 91 6.53 -0.98 -14.51
CA THR A 91 6.27 -1.18 -13.07
C THR A 91 7.48 -0.84 -12.22
N LEU A 92 8.66 -1.31 -12.60
CA LEU A 92 9.90 -1.04 -11.87
C LEU A 92 10.30 0.44 -11.93
N GLU A 93 10.04 1.12 -13.04
CA GLU A 93 10.22 2.58 -13.14
C GLU A 93 9.26 3.33 -12.22
N ILE A 94 7.97 2.96 -12.19
CA ILE A 94 6.98 3.53 -11.28
C ILE A 94 7.40 3.37 -9.82
N MET A 95 7.80 2.16 -9.42
CA MET A 95 8.30 1.91 -8.06
C MET A 95 9.51 2.79 -7.72
N GLN A 96 10.43 2.96 -8.66
CA GLN A 96 11.61 3.80 -8.49
C GLN A 96 11.22 5.27 -8.29
N GLU A 97 10.31 5.81 -9.13
CA GLU A 97 9.81 7.19 -9.00
C GLU A 97 9.16 7.44 -7.64
N ILE A 98 8.37 6.48 -7.13
CA ILE A 98 7.75 6.57 -5.79
C ILE A 98 8.83 6.65 -4.71
N ILE A 99 9.80 5.74 -4.71
CA ILE A 99 10.86 5.69 -3.70
C ILE A 99 11.74 6.94 -3.73
N GLU A 100 12.11 7.42 -4.92
CA GLU A 100 12.90 8.65 -5.08
C GLU A 100 12.12 9.91 -4.70
N SER A 101 10.80 9.86 -4.76
CA SER A 101 9.98 11.00 -4.36
C SER A 101 9.95 11.22 -2.85
N PHE A 102 10.25 10.19 -2.02
CA PHE A 102 10.29 10.33 -0.55
C PHE A 102 11.33 11.35 -0.07
N ASP A 103 12.41 11.56 -0.83
CA ASP A 103 13.42 12.58 -0.52
C ASP A 103 12.97 14.02 -0.87
N ARG A 104 11.89 14.17 -1.65
CA ARG A 104 11.41 15.44 -2.20
C ARG A 104 10.01 15.80 -1.76
N PHE A 105 9.28 14.86 -1.20
CA PHE A 105 7.90 15.01 -0.76
C PHE A 105 7.78 14.59 0.72
N GLU A 106 7.45 15.56 1.59
CA GLU A 106 7.40 15.35 3.04
C GLU A 106 6.13 14.60 3.51
N GLY A 107 5.07 14.62 2.71
CA GLY A 107 3.80 13.96 3.03
C GLY A 107 3.81 12.46 2.70
N PRO A 108 2.86 11.68 3.22
CA PRO A 108 2.72 10.27 2.85
C PRO A 108 2.21 10.09 1.41
N ILE A 109 2.75 9.09 0.73
CA ILE A 109 2.18 8.53 -0.50
C ILE A 109 1.42 7.27 -0.12
N ILE A 110 0.11 7.27 -0.34
CA ILE A 110 -0.81 6.20 0.06
C ILE A 110 -1.37 5.55 -1.21
N THR A 111 -1.35 4.23 -1.29
CA THR A 111 -2.14 3.52 -2.30
C THR A 111 -3.52 3.20 -1.72
N TYR A 112 -4.57 3.71 -2.35
CA TYR A 112 -5.94 3.29 -2.11
C TYR A 112 -6.36 2.31 -3.20
N ILE A 113 -6.53 1.05 -2.84
CA ILE A 113 -6.97 0.00 -3.77
C ILE A 113 -8.48 0.07 -3.86
N ASN A 114 -8.97 0.70 -4.94
CA ASN A 114 -10.39 0.96 -5.18
C ASN A 114 -11.14 -0.33 -5.54
N LYS A 115 -10.53 -1.18 -6.38
CA LYS A 115 -11.11 -2.46 -6.77
C LYS A 115 -10.06 -3.56 -6.79
N GLU A 116 -9.02 -3.42 -7.61
CA GLU A 116 -7.98 -4.43 -7.71
C GLU A 116 -6.57 -3.83 -7.89
N ALA A 117 -5.60 -4.50 -7.29
CA ALA A 117 -4.18 -4.27 -7.48
C ALA A 117 -3.50 -5.60 -7.79
N ILE A 118 -3.71 -6.07 -9.02
CA ILE A 118 -3.22 -7.37 -9.46
C ILE A 118 -1.86 -7.21 -10.16
N SER A 119 -0.97 -8.21 -10.00
CA SER A 119 0.32 -8.25 -10.70
C SER A 119 1.15 -6.97 -10.48
N ALA A 120 1.37 -6.15 -11.51
CA ALA A 120 2.06 -4.86 -11.44
C ALA A 120 1.48 -3.92 -10.37
N GLY A 121 0.15 -3.93 -10.18
CA GLY A 121 -0.52 -3.12 -9.18
C GLY A 121 -0.05 -3.42 -7.75
N ALA A 122 0.15 -4.69 -7.41
CA ALA A 122 0.65 -5.09 -6.10
C ALA A 122 2.11 -4.62 -5.87
N TYR A 123 2.97 -4.68 -6.89
CA TYR A 123 4.32 -4.13 -6.82
C TYR A 123 4.32 -2.63 -6.55
N ILE A 124 3.45 -1.88 -7.24
CA ILE A 124 3.35 -0.43 -7.06
C ILE A 124 2.83 -0.11 -5.65
N ALA A 125 1.79 -0.81 -5.20
CA ALA A 125 1.19 -0.59 -3.89
C ALA A 125 2.19 -0.77 -2.74
N ILE A 126 3.01 -1.82 -2.77
CA ILE A 126 3.98 -2.05 -1.69
C ILE A 126 5.13 -1.04 -1.64
N ALA A 127 5.36 -0.28 -2.72
CA ALA A 127 6.38 0.75 -2.78
C ALA A 127 5.94 2.07 -2.11
N THR A 128 4.66 2.22 -1.76
CA THR A 128 4.14 3.41 -1.08
C THR A 128 4.27 3.32 0.45
N ASN A 129 4.11 4.46 1.15
CA ASN A 129 4.19 4.49 2.61
C ASN A 129 3.09 3.63 3.24
N GLU A 130 1.85 3.78 2.77
CA GLU A 130 0.69 3.09 3.33
C GLU A 130 -0.22 2.53 2.24
N ILE A 131 -0.99 1.49 2.59
CA ILE A 131 -1.98 0.88 1.72
C ILE A 131 -3.32 0.87 2.42
N ALA A 132 -4.35 1.36 1.73
CA ALA A 132 -5.75 1.33 2.15
C ALA A 132 -6.59 0.62 1.09
N PHE A 133 -7.74 0.13 1.47
CA PHE A 133 -8.61 -0.67 0.61
C PHE A 133 -10.02 -0.09 0.55
N ALA A 134 -10.67 -0.20 -0.60
CA ALA A 134 -12.12 -0.18 -0.67
C ALA A 134 -12.71 -1.51 -0.17
N PRO A 135 -13.98 -1.55 0.26
CA PRO A 135 -14.67 -2.81 0.47
C PRO A 135 -14.61 -3.70 -0.78
N PHE A 136 -14.36 -5.01 -0.59
CA PHE A 136 -14.24 -6.01 -1.67
C PHE A 136 -13.01 -5.86 -2.58
N ALA A 137 -12.10 -4.96 -2.28
CA ALA A 137 -10.85 -4.82 -3.03
C ALA A 137 -9.94 -6.04 -2.84
N GLN A 138 -9.08 -6.28 -3.84
CA GLN A 138 -8.16 -7.43 -3.87
C GLN A 138 -6.75 -6.99 -4.26
N ILE A 139 -5.74 -7.72 -3.74
CA ILE A 139 -4.34 -7.49 -4.08
C ILE A 139 -3.59 -8.81 -4.17
N GLY A 140 -2.78 -9.00 -5.21
CA GLY A 140 -1.92 -10.19 -5.32
C GLY A 140 -1.66 -10.69 -6.74
N ALA A 141 -1.51 -12.02 -6.87
CA ALA A 141 -1.27 -12.73 -8.13
C ALA A 141 -0.14 -12.13 -8.98
N VAL A 142 1.08 -12.12 -8.46
CA VAL A 142 2.20 -11.28 -8.95
C VAL A 142 3.22 -12.09 -9.77
N GLU A 143 2.83 -13.21 -10.33
CA GLU A 143 3.75 -14.01 -11.13
C GLU A 143 4.17 -13.30 -12.42
N ALA A 144 5.48 -13.25 -12.69
CA ALA A 144 5.99 -12.70 -13.95
C ALA A 144 5.64 -13.66 -15.10
N VAL A 145 4.94 -13.12 -16.09
CA VAL A 145 4.61 -13.80 -17.36
C VAL A 145 5.22 -13.09 -18.55
N SER A 146 5.48 -13.80 -19.64
CA SER A 146 5.96 -13.19 -20.88
C SER A 146 4.86 -12.35 -21.55
N GLY A 147 5.24 -11.17 -22.05
CA GLY A 147 4.34 -10.34 -22.85
C GLY A 147 3.99 -11.01 -24.18
N GLY A 148 2.90 -11.74 -24.22
CA GLY A 148 2.46 -12.54 -25.36
C GLY A 148 1.92 -13.91 -24.97
N GLY A 149 1.83 -14.20 -23.67
CA GLY A 149 1.23 -15.45 -23.14
C GLY A 149 2.10 -16.69 -23.31
N SER A 150 3.35 -16.57 -23.79
CA SER A 150 4.31 -17.67 -23.80
C SER A 150 4.94 -17.85 -22.43
N ASN A 151 5.17 -19.10 -22.04
CA ASN A 151 5.84 -19.38 -20.78
C ASN A 151 7.30 -18.89 -20.80
N ILE A 152 7.68 -18.09 -19.83
CA ILE A 152 9.09 -17.77 -19.58
C ILE A 152 9.81 -19.05 -19.19
N ASP A 153 11.00 -19.29 -19.76
CA ASP A 153 11.86 -20.41 -19.35
C ASP A 153 12.05 -20.43 -17.82
N SER A 154 11.97 -21.60 -17.21
CA SER A 154 12.03 -21.78 -15.76
C SER A 154 13.31 -21.20 -15.13
N SER A 155 14.45 -21.22 -15.85
CA SER A 155 15.71 -20.63 -15.40
C SER A 155 15.62 -19.10 -15.38
N MET A 156 15.05 -18.51 -16.43
CA MET A 156 14.83 -17.05 -16.51
C MET A 156 13.83 -16.59 -15.43
N LYS A 157 12.75 -17.31 -15.24
CA LYS A 157 11.76 -17.03 -14.19
C LYS A 157 12.41 -17.01 -12.79
N ARG A 158 13.27 -17.98 -12.47
CA ARG A 158 14.01 -18.01 -11.20
C ARG A 158 14.92 -16.79 -11.03
N LYS A 159 15.62 -16.37 -12.09
CA LYS A 159 16.49 -15.17 -12.06
C LYS A 159 15.67 -13.91 -11.81
N ILE A 160 14.57 -13.72 -12.54
CA ILE A 160 13.67 -12.57 -12.38
C ILE A 160 13.12 -12.55 -10.95
N ASN A 161 12.57 -13.65 -10.45
CA ASN A 161 12.02 -13.73 -9.10
C ASN A 161 13.08 -13.44 -8.02
N SER A 162 14.30 -13.95 -8.17
CA SER A 162 15.40 -13.68 -7.23
C SER A 162 15.73 -12.18 -7.19
N TYR A 163 15.85 -11.54 -8.34
CA TYR A 163 16.10 -10.09 -8.45
C TYR A 163 14.97 -9.27 -7.83
N LEU A 164 13.71 -9.59 -8.18
CA LEU A 164 12.54 -8.87 -7.68
C LEU A 164 12.38 -9.05 -6.17
N LYS A 165 12.52 -10.27 -5.64
CA LYS A 165 12.50 -10.53 -4.19
C LYS A 165 13.56 -9.71 -3.44
N ALA A 166 14.77 -9.55 -4.01
CA ALA A 166 15.80 -8.70 -3.41
C ALA A 166 15.43 -7.22 -3.42
N LYS A 167 14.90 -6.70 -4.54
CA LYS A 167 14.44 -5.31 -4.68
C LYS A 167 13.31 -5.02 -3.69
N ILE A 168 12.33 -5.91 -3.58
CA ILE A 168 11.21 -5.79 -2.64
C ILE A 168 11.71 -5.74 -1.20
N ARG A 169 12.60 -6.65 -0.77
CA ARG A 169 13.17 -6.62 0.59
C ARG A 169 13.85 -5.29 0.91
N ASN A 170 14.52 -4.68 -0.08
CA ASN A 170 15.15 -3.39 0.10
C ASN A 170 14.12 -2.26 0.27
N TYR A 171 13.09 -2.22 -0.57
CA TYR A 171 12.05 -1.19 -0.53
C TYR A 171 11.11 -1.31 0.67
N THR A 172 10.94 -2.52 1.22
CA THR A 172 9.99 -2.80 2.30
C THR A 172 10.67 -3.16 3.62
N LYS A 173 11.95 -2.78 3.81
CA LYS A 173 12.73 -3.13 5.01
C LYS A 173 12.11 -2.67 6.32
N ASP A 174 11.38 -1.55 6.29
CA ASP A 174 10.74 -0.94 7.45
C ASP A 174 9.32 -1.50 7.72
N PHE A 175 8.85 -2.43 6.89
CA PHE A 175 7.52 -3.05 6.98
C PHE A 175 7.63 -4.53 7.34
N ARG A 176 7.05 -4.91 8.48
CA ARG A 176 7.24 -6.24 9.08
C ARG A 176 6.87 -7.40 8.18
N TYR A 177 5.79 -7.28 7.40
CA TYR A 177 5.23 -8.40 6.65
C TYR A 177 5.26 -8.25 5.13
N ARG A 178 5.42 -7.03 4.58
CA ARG A 178 5.30 -6.75 3.14
C ARG A 178 6.17 -7.66 2.26
N SER A 179 7.44 -7.87 2.62
CA SER A 179 8.33 -8.71 1.80
C SER A 179 7.92 -10.19 1.78
N ARG A 180 7.37 -10.71 2.89
CA ARG A 180 6.87 -12.12 2.96
C ARG A 180 5.58 -12.28 2.18
N VAL A 181 4.66 -11.34 2.34
CA VAL A 181 3.40 -11.31 1.58
C VAL A 181 3.69 -11.30 0.08
N MET A 182 4.59 -10.40 -0.37
CA MET A 182 4.97 -10.35 -1.77
C MET A 182 5.65 -11.62 -2.27
N ALA A 183 6.50 -12.28 -1.48
CA ALA A 183 7.13 -13.54 -1.87
C ALA A 183 6.07 -14.61 -2.18
N ALA A 184 5.03 -14.72 -1.35
CA ALA A 184 3.92 -15.66 -1.55
C ALA A 184 3.00 -15.23 -2.73
N MET A 185 2.89 -13.94 -3.03
CA MET A 185 2.17 -13.45 -4.22
C MET A 185 2.93 -13.73 -5.53
N MET A 186 4.27 -13.85 -5.47
CA MET A 186 5.15 -14.02 -6.64
C MET A 186 5.45 -15.47 -7.00
N ASP A 187 5.33 -16.38 -6.06
CA ASP A 187 5.84 -17.76 -6.22
C ASP A 187 4.90 -18.76 -5.51
N ALA A 188 4.24 -19.59 -6.29
CA ALA A 188 3.31 -20.59 -5.77
C ALA A 188 3.97 -21.67 -4.85
N ASN A 189 5.32 -21.76 -4.86
CA ASN A 189 6.05 -22.62 -3.94
C ASN A 189 6.38 -21.93 -2.59
N GLU A 190 6.16 -20.62 -2.49
CA GLU A 190 6.33 -19.86 -1.23
C GLU A 190 5.03 -19.88 -0.45
N THR A 191 5.07 -20.40 0.76
CA THR A 191 3.93 -20.37 1.68
C THR A 191 4.06 -19.19 2.63
N LEU A 192 3.01 -18.36 2.74
CA LEU A 192 2.99 -17.27 3.71
C LEU A 192 2.91 -17.82 5.12
N LEU A 193 3.94 -17.54 5.92
CA LEU A 193 3.99 -17.85 7.34
C LEU A 193 4.15 -16.58 8.16
N ILE A 194 3.23 -16.35 9.09
CA ILE A 194 3.29 -15.30 10.09
C ILE A 194 3.50 -15.95 11.45
N GLU A 195 4.63 -15.66 12.08
CA GLU A 195 5.03 -16.30 13.36
C GLU A 195 5.00 -17.84 13.32
N GLY A 196 5.41 -18.40 12.18
CA GLY A 196 5.47 -19.86 11.97
C GLY A 196 4.14 -20.53 11.65
N LYS A 197 3.05 -19.77 11.48
CA LYS A 197 1.71 -20.30 11.16
C LYS A 197 1.18 -19.69 9.86
N GLN A 198 0.43 -20.48 9.10
CA GLN A 198 -0.33 -19.95 7.97
C GLN A 198 -1.50 -19.12 8.47
N PRO A 199 -1.71 -17.91 7.93
CA PRO A 199 -2.89 -17.10 8.20
C PRO A 199 -4.18 -17.80 7.73
N LEU A 200 -5.27 -17.54 8.46
CA LEU A 200 -6.60 -18.10 8.17
C LEU A 200 -7.56 -16.99 7.72
N ALA A 201 -8.42 -17.30 6.76
CA ALA A 201 -9.59 -16.52 6.38
C ALA A 201 -10.65 -16.52 7.50
N ALA A 202 -11.73 -15.78 7.31
CA ALA A 202 -12.82 -15.67 8.29
C ALA A 202 -13.55 -17.01 8.54
N ASP A 203 -13.61 -17.88 7.54
CA ASP A 203 -14.20 -19.20 7.60
C ASP A 203 -13.30 -20.29 8.22
N GLY A 204 -12.07 -19.93 8.61
CA GLY A 204 -11.08 -20.82 9.17
C GLY A 204 -10.24 -21.59 8.14
N SER A 205 -10.45 -21.39 6.85
CA SER A 205 -9.59 -21.93 5.79
C SER A 205 -8.27 -21.18 5.71
N PHE A 206 -7.23 -21.80 5.09
CA PHE A 206 -5.99 -21.07 4.81
C PHE A 206 -6.22 -20.05 3.69
N ILE A 207 -5.70 -18.81 3.88
CA ILE A 207 -5.79 -17.74 2.86
C ILE A 207 -4.97 -18.04 1.60
N GLN A 208 -4.04 -18.99 1.66
CA GLN A 208 -3.25 -19.48 0.53
C GLN A 208 -3.25 -20.99 0.54
N LYS A 209 -3.64 -21.62 -0.58
CA LYS A 209 -3.52 -23.06 -0.76
C LYS A 209 -2.14 -23.41 -1.32
N SER A 210 -1.69 -24.62 -1.03
CA SER A 210 -0.42 -25.12 -1.56
C SER A 210 -0.43 -25.13 -3.09
N GLY A 211 0.59 -24.56 -3.70
CA GLY A 211 0.73 -24.48 -5.16
C GLY A 211 -0.05 -23.35 -5.83
N GLU A 212 -0.69 -22.47 -5.05
CA GLU A 212 -1.38 -21.28 -5.55
C GLU A 212 -0.63 -19.99 -5.18
N LEU A 213 -0.69 -18.99 -6.04
CA LEU A 213 -0.23 -17.64 -5.73
C LEU A 213 -1.16 -16.99 -4.71
N LEU A 214 -0.59 -16.27 -3.76
CA LEU A 214 -1.39 -15.53 -2.80
C LEU A 214 -2.12 -14.36 -3.47
N THR A 215 -3.40 -14.25 -3.19
CA THR A 215 -4.23 -13.06 -3.42
C THR A 215 -5.01 -12.79 -2.15
N LEU A 216 -5.00 -11.56 -1.67
CA LEU A 216 -5.67 -11.15 -0.44
C LEU A 216 -6.92 -10.34 -0.75
N THR A 217 -7.98 -10.59 0.00
CA THR A 217 -9.12 -9.67 0.14
C THR A 217 -8.72 -8.48 1.00
N ALA A 218 -9.52 -7.41 0.97
CA ALA A 218 -9.31 -6.24 1.84
C ALA A 218 -9.28 -6.63 3.33
N GLU A 219 -10.19 -7.49 3.78
CA GLU A 219 -10.29 -7.95 5.17
C GLU A 219 -9.05 -8.73 5.61
N GLU A 220 -8.53 -9.60 4.75
CA GLU A 220 -7.32 -10.37 5.03
C GLU A 220 -6.09 -9.47 5.09
N ALA A 221 -6.00 -8.48 4.19
CA ALA A 221 -4.89 -7.55 4.10
C ALA A 221 -4.77 -6.62 5.32
N VAL A 222 -5.88 -6.23 5.94
CA VAL A 222 -5.89 -5.34 7.12
C VAL A 222 -5.86 -6.10 8.46
N LYS A 223 -5.93 -7.44 8.42
CA LYS A 223 -5.92 -8.26 9.63
C LYS A 223 -4.62 -8.09 10.40
N GLN A 224 -4.74 -7.95 11.73
CA GLN A 224 -3.63 -7.66 12.62
C GLN A 224 -2.91 -8.94 13.07
N TYR A 225 -1.58 -8.91 13.11
CA TYR A 225 -0.72 -10.01 13.55
C TYR A 225 0.44 -9.51 14.42
N GLY A 226 0.95 -10.38 15.27
CA GLY A 226 2.16 -10.15 16.06
C GLY A 226 1.95 -9.36 17.36
N SER A 227 3.07 -9.11 18.03
CA SER A 227 3.12 -8.31 19.26
C SER A 227 4.30 -7.33 19.15
N PRO A 228 4.07 -6.00 19.10
CA PRO A 228 2.74 -5.37 19.04
C PRO A 228 2.00 -5.73 17.75
N PRO A 229 0.65 -5.66 17.75
CA PRO A 229 -0.15 -5.97 16.58
C PRO A 229 0.14 -5.01 15.43
N GLN A 230 0.31 -5.57 14.21
CA GLN A 230 0.49 -4.80 12.98
C GLN A 230 -0.35 -5.43 11.85
N PRO A 231 -0.90 -4.62 10.94
CA PRO A 231 -1.66 -5.16 9.82
C PRO A 231 -0.75 -6.00 8.91
N LEU A 232 -1.33 -7.00 8.25
CA LEU A 232 -0.60 -7.84 7.33
C LEU A 232 -0.02 -7.02 6.17
N LEU A 233 -0.81 -6.12 5.60
CA LEU A 233 -0.41 -5.31 4.45
C LEU A 233 -0.92 -3.87 4.51
N GLY A 234 -2.20 -3.64 4.80
CA GLY A 234 -2.83 -2.32 4.75
C GLY A 234 -3.46 -1.89 6.07
N PHE A 235 -3.59 -0.59 6.28
CA PHE A 235 -3.99 -0.02 7.56
C PHE A 235 -5.52 0.07 7.77
N GLY A 236 -6.33 -0.06 6.71
CA GLY A 236 -7.78 0.02 6.86
C GLY A 236 -8.58 -0.13 5.58
N ILE A 237 -9.91 -0.24 5.76
CA ILE A 237 -10.91 -0.32 4.69
C ILE A 237 -11.78 0.94 4.76
N PHE A 238 -11.97 1.61 3.61
CA PHE A 238 -12.69 2.88 3.49
C PHE A 238 -13.61 2.84 2.28
N ASN A 239 -14.82 3.42 2.38
CA ASN A 239 -15.81 3.37 1.31
C ASN A 239 -15.46 4.25 0.09
N ASN A 240 -14.63 5.26 0.28
CA ASN A 240 -14.17 6.20 -0.77
C ASN A 240 -12.90 6.93 -0.33
N VAL A 241 -12.26 7.58 -1.28
CA VAL A 241 -11.10 8.45 -1.09
C VAL A 241 -11.56 9.87 -0.74
#